data_b31d1e1965d65ee3f37881c0342ee8b1
#
_entry.id   b31d1e1965d65ee3f37881c0342ee8b1
#
_cell.length_a   1.000
_cell.length_b   1.000
_cell.length_c   1.000
_cell.angle_alpha   90.00
_cell.angle_beta   90.00
_cell.angle_gamma   90.00
#
_symmetry.space_group_name_H-M   'P 1'
#
loop_
_entity.id
_entity.type
_entity.pdbx_description
1 polymer ?
#
loop_
_entity_poly.entity_id
_entity_poly.type
_entity_poly.pdbx_seq_one_letter_code
_entity_poly.pdbx_strand_id
1 'polypeptide(L)'
;MMKIKNIALGAIVLLILSCNNDIDWNTYLGNQSRSHFSELKQIHAGNINSLELAWEYESGQIGKYTQIQCSPIVVDGVLYGTNPSLELFAIDAGSGEELWKFSPHESGQAGFGVN
;
A
#
# COMPACT_ATOMS: atom_id res chain seq x y z
N MET A 1 -3.64 40.73 54.96
CA MET A 1 -3.02 40.93 53.62
C MET A 1 -2.36 39.62 53.20
N MET A 2 -3.04 38.81 52.45
CA MET A 2 -2.65 37.43 52.11
C MET A 2 -2.22 37.43 50.62
N LYS A 3 -0.95 37.14 50.34
CA LYS A 3 -0.42 37.08 48.98
C LYS A 3 -0.74 35.72 48.37
N ILE A 4 -1.56 35.70 47.36
CA ILE A 4 -1.86 34.51 46.56
C ILE A 4 -0.68 34.29 45.60
N LYS A 5 0.04 33.17 45.78
CA LYS A 5 1.09 32.74 44.84
C LYS A 5 0.41 32.05 43.66
N ASN A 6 0.55 32.62 42.50
CA ASN A 6 0.13 32.00 41.23
C ASN A 6 1.02 30.80 40.96
N ILE A 7 0.44 29.60 41.04
CA ILE A 7 1.04 28.36 40.55
C ILE A 7 0.69 28.29 39.09
N ALA A 8 1.66 28.60 38.21
CA ALA A 8 1.54 28.36 36.78
C ALA A 8 1.64 26.84 36.54
N LEU A 9 0.49 26.23 36.28
CA LEU A 9 0.41 24.84 35.87
C LEU A 9 0.83 24.74 34.41
N GLY A 10 2.13 24.46 34.18
CA GLY A 10 2.65 24.21 32.85
C GLY A 10 2.09 22.88 32.33
N ALA A 11 1.14 22.96 31.41
CA ALA A 11 0.68 21.81 30.65
C ALA A 11 1.82 21.35 29.71
N ILE A 12 2.52 20.29 30.11
CA ILE A 12 3.45 19.59 29.22
C ILE A 12 2.57 18.79 28.23
N VAL A 13 2.38 19.34 27.05
CA VAL A 13 1.82 18.60 25.92
C VAL A 13 2.91 17.65 25.46
N LEU A 14 2.84 16.39 25.87
CA LEU A 14 3.60 15.31 25.26
C LEU A 14 3.07 15.15 23.83
N LEU A 15 3.75 15.73 22.87
CA LEU A 15 3.65 15.33 21.46
C LEU A 15 4.21 13.91 21.36
N ILE A 16 3.31 12.93 21.40
CA ILE A 16 3.62 11.56 21.02
C ILE A 16 3.82 11.63 19.51
N LEU A 17 5.08 11.83 19.09
CA LEU A 17 5.51 11.53 17.72
C LEU A 17 5.37 10.00 17.58
N SER A 18 4.21 9.56 17.11
CA SER A 18 4.04 8.22 16.59
C SER A 18 4.92 8.15 15.34
N CYS A 19 6.17 7.69 15.49
CA CYS A 19 6.91 7.16 14.37
C CYS A 19 6.16 5.90 13.93
N ASN A 20 5.25 6.05 12.97
CA ASN A 20 4.84 4.93 12.17
C ASN A 20 6.10 4.52 11.37
N ASN A 21 6.75 3.46 11.81
CA ASN A 21 7.68 2.74 10.97
C ASN A 21 6.84 1.96 9.96
N ASP A 22 6.23 2.69 9.02
CA ASP A 22 5.60 2.07 7.88
C ASP A 22 6.72 1.41 7.07
N ILE A 23 6.75 0.09 7.10
CA ILE A 23 7.71 -0.68 6.32
C ILE A 23 7.15 -0.70 4.89
N ASP A 24 7.59 0.26 4.09
CA ASP A 24 7.27 0.35 2.68
C ASP A 24 7.80 -0.86 1.90
N TRP A 25 7.01 -1.31 0.93
CA TRP A 25 7.45 -2.24 -0.11
C TRP A 25 7.78 -1.45 -1.39
N ASN A 26 8.68 -0.47 -1.26
CA ASN A 26 8.96 0.55 -2.27
C ASN A 26 9.95 0.10 -3.36
N THR A 27 10.41 -1.14 -3.30
CA THR A 27 11.37 -1.70 -4.24
C THR A 27 10.84 -2.99 -4.84
N TYR A 28 11.05 -3.17 -6.14
CA TYR A 28 10.69 -4.41 -6.86
C TYR A 28 11.24 -5.64 -6.11
N LEU A 29 10.35 -6.56 -5.76
CA LEU A 29 10.64 -7.78 -5.00
C LEU A 29 11.24 -7.53 -3.60
N GLY A 30 10.95 -6.38 -2.99
CA GLY A 30 11.21 -6.03 -1.61
C GLY A 30 12.53 -5.32 -1.34
N ASN A 31 13.59 -5.62 -2.09
CA ASN A 31 14.89 -4.97 -1.95
C ASN A 31 15.79 -5.20 -3.18
N GLN A 32 16.97 -4.56 -3.20
CA GLN A 32 17.94 -4.71 -4.30
C GLN A 32 18.41 -6.15 -4.53
N SER A 33 18.42 -6.98 -3.49
CA SER A 33 18.76 -8.41 -3.59
C SER A 33 17.59 -9.27 -4.08
N ARG A 34 16.39 -8.67 -4.28
CA ARG A 34 15.16 -9.36 -4.68
C ARG A 34 14.82 -10.55 -3.76
N SER A 35 14.94 -10.32 -2.45
CA SER A 35 14.81 -11.40 -1.45
C SER A 35 13.38 -11.87 -1.23
N HIS A 36 12.37 -11.10 -1.67
CA HIS A 36 10.93 -11.32 -1.39
C HIS A 36 10.63 -11.40 0.12
N PHE A 37 11.51 -10.85 0.95
CA PHE A 37 11.41 -10.91 2.39
C PHE A 37 10.87 -9.60 2.97
N SER A 38 9.92 -9.69 3.89
CA SER A 38 9.42 -8.60 4.72
C SER A 38 9.73 -8.88 6.19
N GLU A 39 10.11 -7.83 6.93
CA GLU A 39 10.29 -7.90 8.40
C GLU A 39 8.98 -7.83 9.17
N LEU A 40 7.85 -7.62 8.48
CA LEU A 40 6.52 -7.60 9.08
C LEU A 40 6.20 -8.96 9.73
N LYS A 41 5.61 -8.93 10.93
CA LYS A 41 5.34 -10.12 11.74
C LYS A 41 3.85 -10.33 12.03
N GLN A 42 2.98 -9.52 11.44
CA GLN A 42 1.53 -9.61 11.65
C GLN A 42 0.96 -10.94 11.16
N ILE A 43 1.54 -11.51 10.08
CA ILE A 43 1.16 -12.81 9.55
C ILE A 43 2.24 -13.83 9.92
N HIS A 44 1.85 -14.90 10.58
CA HIS A 44 2.74 -15.97 11.03
C HIS A 44 2.01 -17.31 11.08
N ALA A 45 2.73 -18.41 11.24
CA ALA A 45 2.16 -19.76 11.22
C ALA A 45 1.01 -19.99 12.23
N GLY A 46 0.97 -19.22 13.33
CA GLY A 46 -0.07 -19.33 14.35
C GLY A 46 -1.40 -18.68 13.99
N ASN A 47 -1.43 -17.76 13.03
CA ASN A 47 -2.65 -17.03 12.65
C ASN A 47 -3.02 -17.13 11.17
N ILE A 48 -2.25 -17.85 10.35
CA ILE A 48 -2.49 -17.94 8.91
C ILE A 48 -3.87 -18.51 8.57
N ASN A 49 -4.41 -19.39 9.41
CA ASN A 49 -5.73 -19.99 9.20
C ASN A 49 -6.91 -19.08 9.59
N SER A 50 -6.62 -17.92 10.20
CA SER A 50 -7.62 -16.93 10.58
C SER A 50 -7.59 -15.68 9.69
N LEU A 51 -6.84 -15.71 8.58
CA LEU A 51 -6.84 -14.63 7.60
C LEU A 51 -8.18 -14.58 6.88
N GLU A 52 -8.68 -13.37 6.71
CA GLU A 52 -9.91 -13.06 5.98
C GLU A 52 -9.58 -12.11 4.83
N LEU A 53 -10.42 -12.15 3.77
CA LEU A 53 -10.32 -11.21 2.67
C LEU A 53 -10.64 -9.80 3.17
N ALA A 54 -9.67 -8.88 3.10
CA ALA A 54 -9.87 -7.49 3.50
C ALA A 54 -10.56 -6.68 2.39
N TRP A 55 -10.10 -6.82 1.17
CA TRP A 55 -10.68 -6.16 -0.01
C TRP A 55 -10.22 -6.87 -1.30
N GLU A 56 -10.90 -6.57 -2.40
CA GLU A 56 -10.61 -7.05 -3.74
C GLU A 56 -10.69 -5.87 -4.72
N TYR A 57 -9.77 -5.81 -5.67
CA TYR A 57 -9.74 -4.77 -6.69
C TYR A 57 -9.74 -5.38 -8.09
N GLU A 58 -10.72 -4.99 -8.90
CA GLU A 58 -10.82 -5.38 -10.30
C GLU A 58 -10.01 -4.42 -11.17
N SER A 59 -8.79 -4.80 -11.55
CA SER A 59 -7.87 -3.94 -12.29
C SER A 59 -8.26 -3.72 -13.76
N GLY A 60 -9.19 -4.51 -14.33
CA GLY A 60 -9.62 -4.42 -15.72
C GLY A 60 -10.24 -5.70 -16.25
N GLN A 61 -10.52 -5.75 -17.55
CA GLN A 61 -11.17 -6.89 -18.19
C GLN A 61 -10.26 -8.12 -18.23
N ILE A 62 -10.83 -9.26 -17.87
CA ILE A 62 -10.15 -10.56 -17.93
C ILE A 62 -10.50 -11.21 -19.27
N GLY A 63 -9.51 -11.48 -20.10
CA GLY A 63 -9.63 -12.27 -21.33
C GLY A 63 -8.91 -13.61 -21.19
N LYS A 64 -9.08 -14.49 -22.17
CA LYS A 64 -8.52 -15.85 -22.16
C LYS A 64 -6.99 -15.90 -21.97
N TYR A 65 -6.29 -14.86 -22.39
CA TYR A 65 -4.82 -14.80 -22.39
C TYR A 65 -4.27 -13.65 -21.53
N THR A 66 -5.11 -12.98 -20.74
CA THR A 66 -4.66 -11.89 -19.88
C THR A 66 -4.03 -12.41 -18.60
N GLN A 67 -2.89 -11.83 -18.22
CA GLN A 67 -2.19 -12.13 -16.98
C GLN A 67 -1.65 -10.85 -16.37
N ILE A 68 -1.80 -10.68 -15.08
CA ILE A 68 -1.10 -9.64 -14.33
C ILE A 68 0.29 -10.19 -14.00
N GLN A 69 1.32 -9.57 -14.57
CA GLN A 69 2.73 -9.95 -14.37
C GLN A 69 3.53 -8.89 -13.61
N CYS A 70 2.87 -7.85 -13.11
CA CYS A 70 3.55 -6.85 -12.31
C CYS A 70 3.80 -7.38 -10.89
N SER A 71 4.89 -6.92 -10.29
CA SER A 71 5.10 -6.98 -8.84
C SER A 71 4.78 -5.60 -8.29
N PRO A 72 3.63 -5.41 -7.65
CA PRO A 72 3.24 -4.10 -7.15
C PRO A 72 4.22 -3.60 -6.08
N ILE A 73 4.29 -2.28 -5.95
CA ILE A 73 5.02 -1.62 -4.87
C ILE A 73 4.03 -0.90 -3.96
N VAL A 74 4.40 -0.73 -2.70
CA VAL A 74 3.62 0.02 -1.71
C VAL A 74 4.50 1.11 -1.13
N VAL A 75 4.04 2.36 -1.23
CA VAL A 75 4.73 3.54 -0.71
C VAL A 75 3.71 4.43 -0.02
N ASP A 76 3.97 4.84 1.20
CA ASP A 76 3.10 5.72 2.00
C ASP A 76 1.63 5.26 2.02
N GLY A 77 1.41 3.95 2.15
CA GLY A 77 0.06 3.36 2.19
C GLY A 77 -0.66 3.28 0.83
N VAL A 78 0.00 3.63 -0.27
CA VAL A 78 -0.55 3.51 -1.63
C VAL A 78 0.11 2.36 -2.38
N LEU A 79 -0.71 1.46 -2.92
CA LEU A 79 -0.27 0.36 -3.76
C LEU A 79 -0.33 0.78 -5.24
N TYR A 80 0.78 0.62 -5.93
CA TYR A 80 0.93 0.90 -7.36
C TYR A 80 1.13 -0.38 -8.14
N GLY A 81 0.41 -0.54 -9.23
CA GLY A 81 0.51 -1.70 -10.09
C GLY A 81 0.15 -1.41 -11.54
N THR A 82 0.31 -2.43 -12.37
CA THR A 82 -0.13 -2.42 -13.77
C THR A 82 -1.06 -3.59 -14.03
N ASN A 83 -2.08 -3.35 -14.85
CA ASN A 83 -2.97 -4.39 -15.32
C ASN A 83 -2.49 -5.02 -16.65
N PRO A 84 -3.18 -6.06 -17.18
CA PRO A 84 -2.79 -6.69 -18.45
C PRO A 84 -2.80 -5.77 -19.66
N SER A 85 -3.56 -4.68 -19.63
CA SER A 85 -3.59 -3.64 -20.69
C SER A 85 -2.48 -2.60 -20.53
N LEU A 86 -1.53 -2.81 -19.61
CA LEU A 86 -0.46 -1.87 -19.25
C LEU A 86 -0.97 -0.52 -18.73
N GLU A 87 -2.20 -0.47 -18.22
CA GLU A 87 -2.67 0.69 -17.47
C GLU A 87 -2.04 0.67 -16.08
N LEU A 88 -1.60 1.82 -15.62
CA LEU A 88 -1.14 2.01 -14.25
C LEU A 88 -2.33 2.31 -13.35
N PHE A 89 -2.34 1.77 -12.16
CA PHE A 89 -3.32 2.11 -11.13
C PHE A 89 -2.64 2.37 -9.78
N ALA A 90 -3.28 3.21 -9.00
CA ALA A 90 -2.94 3.44 -7.60
C ALA A 90 -4.19 3.21 -6.75
N ILE A 91 -4.06 2.44 -5.70
CA ILE A 91 -5.13 2.13 -4.75
C ILE A 91 -4.66 2.37 -3.32
N ASP A 92 -5.58 2.77 -2.47
CA ASP A 92 -5.34 2.80 -1.04
C ASP A 92 -5.11 1.37 -0.53
N ALA A 93 -3.94 1.09 0.01
CA ALA A 93 -3.55 -0.26 0.41
C ALA A 93 -4.37 -0.80 1.60
N GLY A 94 -4.97 0.07 2.40
CA GLY A 94 -5.80 -0.30 3.53
C GLY A 94 -7.24 -0.64 3.16
N SER A 95 -7.82 0.08 2.20
CA SER A 95 -9.23 -0.06 1.81
C SER A 95 -9.46 -0.74 0.47
N GLY A 96 -8.46 -0.76 -0.42
CA GLY A 96 -8.61 -1.23 -1.80
C GLY A 96 -9.30 -0.22 -2.73
N GLU A 97 -9.55 1.03 -2.27
CA GLU A 97 -10.16 2.08 -3.08
C GLU A 97 -9.21 2.56 -4.17
N GLU A 98 -9.71 2.66 -5.43
CA GLU A 98 -8.94 3.24 -6.53
C GLU A 98 -8.76 4.74 -6.32
N LEU A 99 -7.52 5.18 -6.21
CA LEU A 99 -7.17 6.60 -6.12
C LEU A 99 -7.07 7.25 -7.50
N TRP A 100 -6.45 6.55 -8.43
CA TRP A 100 -6.38 6.95 -9.84
C TRP A 100 -5.95 5.78 -10.74
N LYS A 101 -6.26 5.93 -12.03
CA LYS A 101 -5.81 5.06 -13.11
C LYS A 101 -5.29 5.90 -14.28
N PHE A 102 -4.22 5.43 -14.91
CA PHE A 102 -3.63 6.06 -16.07
C PHE A 102 -3.48 5.04 -17.19
N SER A 103 -4.06 5.32 -18.36
CA SER A 103 -3.90 4.53 -19.57
C SER A 103 -2.90 5.23 -20.51
N PRO A 104 -1.72 4.65 -20.78
CA PRO A 104 -0.74 5.22 -21.69
C PRO A 104 -1.16 5.11 -23.17
N HIS A 105 -2.18 4.33 -23.47
CA HIS A 105 -2.64 4.05 -24.82
C HIS A 105 -4.11 4.45 -24.99
N GLU A 106 -4.37 5.44 -25.83
CA GLU A 106 -5.74 5.89 -26.15
C GLU A 106 -6.61 4.80 -26.79
N SER A 107 -5.99 3.77 -27.38
CA SER A 107 -6.69 2.73 -28.14
C SER A 107 -6.85 1.39 -27.43
N GLY A 108 -6.32 1.22 -26.23
CA GLY A 108 -6.45 -0.02 -25.47
C GLY A 108 -5.81 -1.27 -26.12
N GLN A 109 -4.92 -1.11 -27.09
CA GLN A 109 -4.36 -2.22 -27.89
C GLN A 109 -2.95 -2.66 -27.46
N ALA A 110 -2.35 -2.03 -26.49
CA ALA A 110 -1.11 -2.53 -25.92
C ALA A 110 -1.40 -3.34 -24.68
N GLY A 111 -1.19 -4.62 -24.75
CA GLY A 111 -1.34 -5.52 -23.62
C GLY A 111 -0.30 -6.63 -23.69
N PHE A 112 0.07 -7.17 -22.55
CA PHE A 112 0.94 -8.33 -22.49
C PHE A 112 0.17 -9.58 -22.98
N GLY A 113 0.67 -10.24 -24.02
CA GLY A 113 0.08 -11.47 -24.55
C GLY A 113 -0.90 -11.28 -25.72
N VAL A 114 -0.96 -10.09 -26.32
CA VAL A 114 -1.74 -9.84 -27.54
C VAL A 114 -0.81 -9.98 -28.75
N ASN A 115 -0.48 -11.20 -29.12
CA ASN A 115 0.07 -11.56 -30.42
C ASN A 115 -0.73 -12.71 -31.01
#